data_fe9feac68d157ea50f1739d97fabcfd7
#
_entry.id   fe9feac68d157ea50f1739d97fabcfd7
#
_cell.length_a   1.000
_cell.length_b   1.000
_cell.length_c   1.000
_cell.angle_alpha   90.00
_cell.angle_beta   90.00
_cell.angle_gamma   90.00
#
_symmetry.space_group_name_H-M   'P 1'
#
loop_
_entity.id
_entity.type
_entity.pdbx_description
1 polymer ?
#
loop_
_entity_poly.entity_id
_entity_poly.type
_entity_poly.pdbx_seq_one_letter_code
_entity_poly.pdbx_strand_id
1 'polypeptide(L)'
;MKVWNWEGFWSYFTNLYLLEGALWTIGLTVSTLLLGSIIGLGLAVMRLSKRRWLSRLAQGYVWVFRGTPLLVQLIIIYTGLPQLGLVRFTVLESAVIGLALNEAAYLSEILRGGILSVAKGQTEAARALGLKPFAIFRLVVLPQALRVIIPPLGNSVNGLLKTTSIASVISMEEVLRRGQILMQQKFQVLEVFMVVAIIYLVMTTCWDFVQRRIEAYYGKAYGAAADRQLARDDH
;
A
#
# COMPACT_ATOMS: atom_id res chain seq x y z
N MET A 1 -23.86 32.42 -13.57
CA MET A 1 -23.35 31.47 -12.56
C MET A 1 -24.30 30.29 -12.51
N LYS A 2 -23.85 29.05 -12.81
CA LYS A 2 -24.69 27.87 -12.59
C LYS A 2 -24.83 27.65 -11.08
N VAL A 3 -26.05 27.70 -10.59
CA VAL A 3 -26.37 27.35 -9.20
C VAL A 3 -26.13 25.85 -9.01
N TRP A 4 -25.72 25.42 -7.83
CA TRP A 4 -25.57 24.02 -7.43
C TRP A 4 -26.81 23.19 -7.85
N ASN A 5 -26.56 22.04 -8.46
CA ASN A 5 -27.63 21.16 -8.93
C ASN A 5 -27.80 19.95 -7.98
N TRP A 6 -28.76 20.05 -7.05
CA TRP A 6 -29.05 18.99 -6.09
C TRP A 6 -29.51 17.68 -6.74
N GLU A 7 -30.33 17.76 -7.78
CA GLU A 7 -30.82 16.58 -8.49
C GLU A 7 -29.66 15.87 -9.20
N GLY A 8 -28.78 16.61 -9.87
CA GLY A 8 -27.56 16.10 -10.46
C GLY A 8 -26.65 15.44 -9.41
N PHE A 9 -26.42 16.11 -8.27
CA PHE A 9 -25.60 15.58 -7.19
C PHE A 9 -26.11 14.23 -6.68
N TRP A 10 -27.40 14.10 -6.36
CA TRP A 10 -27.97 12.85 -5.89
C TRP A 10 -27.97 11.75 -6.94
N SER A 11 -28.16 12.09 -8.24
CA SER A 11 -28.09 11.14 -9.34
C SER A 11 -26.73 10.47 -9.51
N TYR A 12 -25.64 11.14 -9.12
CA TYR A 12 -24.30 10.57 -9.19
C TYR A 12 -24.02 9.51 -8.13
N PHE A 13 -24.69 9.50 -6.96
CA PHE A 13 -24.54 8.45 -5.94
C PHE A 13 -25.03 7.08 -6.41
N THR A 14 -26.04 7.05 -7.27
CA THR A 14 -26.59 5.82 -7.83
C THR A 14 -26.06 5.51 -9.22
N ASN A 15 -25.09 6.30 -9.70
CA ASN A 15 -24.52 6.13 -11.02
C ASN A 15 -23.61 4.89 -11.07
N LEU A 16 -24.07 3.85 -11.76
CA LEU A 16 -23.35 2.57 -11.88
C LEU A 16 -21.95 2.75 -12.46
N TYR A 17 -21.75 3.70 -13.36
CA TYR A 17 -20.44 3.97 -13.94
C TYR A 17 -19.42 4.43 -12.89
N LEU A 18 -19.82 5.27 -11.92
CA LEU A 18 -18.95 5.64 -10.79
C LEU A 18 -18.72 4.48 -9.82
N LEU A 19 -19.76 3.70 -9.52
CA LEU A 19 -19.66 2.56 -8.62
C LEU A 19 -18.75 1.46 -9.19
N GLU A 20 -18.82 1.20 -10.50
CA GLU A 20 -17.83 0.33 -11.16
C GLU A 20 -16.41 0.89 -11.07
N GLY A 21 -16.25 2.23 -11.14
CA GLY A 21 -14.97 2.88 -10.89
C GLY A 21 -14.41 2.56 -9.50
N ALA A 22 -15.25 2.50 -8.47
CA ALA A 22 -14.85 2.09 -7.12
C ALA A 22 -14.35 0.64 -7.09
N LEU A 23 -14.98 -0.27 -7.81
CA LEU A 23 -14.50 -1.65 -7.94
C LEU A 23 -13.13 -1.71 -8.63
N TRP A 24 -12.90 -0.92 -9.66
CA TRP A 24 -11.58 -0.81 -10.29
C TRP A 24 -10.53 -0.23 -9.36
N THR A 25 -10.85 0.80 -8.56
CA THR A 25 -9.96 1.35 -7.53
C THR A 25 -9.57 0.28 -6.51
N ILE A 26 -10.53 -0.51 -6.02
CA ILE A 26 -10.27 -1.62 -5.09
C ILE A 26 -9.41 -2.70 -5.77
N GLY A 27 -9.76 -3.09 -6.99
CA GLY A 27 -9.02 -4.08 -7.77
C GLY A 27 -7.55 -3.68 -8.00
N LEU A 28 -7.31 -2.42 -8.38
CA LEU A 28 -5.95 -1.85 -8.50
C LEU A 28 -5.21 -1.88 -7.15
N THR A 29 -5.87 -1.49 -6.07
CA THR A 29 -5.28 -1.50 -4.73
C THR A 29 -4.86 -2.91 -4.32
N VAL A 30 -5.74 -3.91 -4.49
CA VAL A 30 -5.45 -5.30 -4.13
C VAL A 30 -4.32 -5.88 -5.00
N SER A 31 -4.39 -5.73 -6.32
CA SER A 31 -3.35 -6.25 -7.22
C SER A 31 -2.00 -5.58 -6.99
N THR A 32 -1.98 -4.26 -6.77
CA THR A 32 -0.78 -3.50 -6.41
C THR A 32 -0.19 -3.97 -5.08
N LEU A 33 -1.03 -4.15 -4.06
CA LEU A 33 -0.59 -4.61 -2.74
C LEU A 33 0.02 -6.02 -2.81
N LEU A 34 -0.61 -6.94 -3.54
CA LEU A 34 -0.12 -8.31 -3.70
C LEU A 34 1.24 -8.33 -4.41
N LEU A 35 1.33 -7.72 -5.59
CA LEU A 35 2.58 -7.69 -6.37
C LEU A 35 3.66 -6.87 -5.65
N GLY A 36 3.30 -5.71 -5.12
CA GLY A 36 4.19 -4.85 -4.36
C GLY A 36 4.73 -5.54 -3.10
N SER A 37 3.92 -6.35 -2.42
CA SER A 37 4.35 -7.13 -1.25
C SER A 37 5.35 -8.21 -1.62
N ILE A 38 5.15 -8.93 -2.74
CA ILE A 38 6.07 -9.96 -3.21
C ILE A 38 7.43 -9.34 -3.55
N ILE A 39 7.43 -8.26 -4.34
CA ILE A 39 8.65 -7.55 -4.74
C ILE A 39 9.30 -6.90 -3.50
N GLY A 40 8.50 -6.23 -2.66
CA GLY A 40 8.96 -5.55 -1.45
C GLY A 40 9.59 -6.49 -0.43
N LEU A 41 9.04 -7.71 -0.28
CA LEU A 41 9.66 -8.75 0.55
C LEU A 41 11.01 -9.17 -0.01
N GLY A 42 11.12 -9.40 -1.31
CA GLY A 42 12.39 -9.69 -1.98
C GLY A 42 13.43 -8.60 -1.74
N LEU A 43 13.03 -7.32 -1.91
CA LEU A 43 13.89 -6.17 -1.66
C LEU A 43 14.32 -6.07 -0.18
N ALA A 44 13.41 -6.31 0.76
CA ALA A 44 13.71 -6.30 2.19
C ALA A 44 14.75 -7.39 2.56
N VAL A 45 14.58 -8.62 2.03
CA VAL A 45 15.55 -9.72 2.21
C VAL A 45 16.90 -9.37 1.61
N MET A 46 16.94 -8.79 0.40
CA MET A 46 18.20 -8.34 -0.23
C MET A 46 18.90 -7.28 0.62
N ARG A 47 18.17 -6.32 1.19
CA ARG A 47 18.71 -5.26 2.05
C ARG A 47 19.25 -5.75 3.40
N LEU A 48 18.68 -6.83 3.92
CA LEU A 48 19.15 -7.50 5.15
C LEU A 48 20.28 -8.49 4.89
N SER A 49 20.63 -8.75 3.62
CA SER A 49 21.66 -9.68 3.24
C SER A 49 23.06 -9.20 3.66
N LYS A 50 23.91 -10.14 4.10
CA LYS A 50 25.34 -9.90 4.35
C LYS A 50 26.12 -9.58 3.06
N ARG A 51 25.60 -9.93 1.90
CA ARG A 51 26.21 -9.67 0.59
C ARG A 51 26.00 -8.21 0.19
N ARG A 52 27.05 -7.40 0.32
CA ARG A 52 27.01 -5.94 0.09
C ARG A 52 26.43 -5.54 -1.28
N TRP A 53 26.70 -6.30 -2.33
CA TRP A 53 26.19 -5.98 -3.67
C TRP A 53 24.67 -6.11 -3.77
N LEU A 54 24.05 -7.17 -3.16
CA LEU A 54 22.60 -7.33 -3.10
C LEU A 54 21.94 -6.17 -2.35
N SER A 55 22.52 -5.83 -1.19
CA SER A 55 22.01 -4.72 -0.39
C SER A 55 22.09 -3.38 -1.13
N ARG A 56 23.21 -3.11 -1.85
CA ARG A 56 23.36 -1.89 -2.64
C ARG A 56 22.39 -1.84 -3.82
N LEU A 57 22.15 -2.96 -4.51
CA LEU A 57 21.19 -3.04 -5.62
C LEU A 57 19.77 -2.69 -5.13
N ALA A 58 19.33 -3.32 -4.03
CA ALA A 58 18.03 -3.04 -3.45
C ALA A 58 17.91 -1.60 -2.91
N GLN A 59 19.01 -1.03 -2.36
CA GLN A 59 19.05 0.37 -1.95
C GLN A 59 18.89 1.31 -3.16
N GLY A 60 19.56 1.03 -4.27
CA GLY A 60 19.42 1.79 -5.52
C GLY A 60 17.98 1.77 -6.04
N TYR A 61 17.34 0.61 -6.03
CA TYR A 61 15.91 0.49 -6.39
C TYR A 61 15.03 1.39 -5.51
N VAL A 62 15.15 1.24 -4.20
CA VAL A 62 14.36 2.03 -3.23
C VAL A 62 14.62 3.53 -3.39
N TRP A 63 15.88 3.93 -3.61
CA TRP A 63 16.25 5.31 -3.85
C TRP A 63 15.57 5.89 -5.11
N VAL A 64 15.57 5.16 -6.23
CA VAL A 64 14.92 5.58 -7.47
C VAL A 64 13.40 5.72 -7.30
N PHE A 65 12.73 4.65 -6.83
CA PHE A 65 11.27 4.61 -6.80
C PHE A 65 10.67 5.52 -5.72
N ARG A 66 11.36 5.77 -4.61
CA ARG A 66 10.92 6.74 -3.58
C ARG A 66 11.39 8.17 -3.86
N GLY A 67 12.43 8.33 -4.66
CA GLY A 67 12.99 9.63 -5.01
C GLY A 67 12.36 10.27 -6.25
N THR A 68 11.51 9.54 -6.98
CA THR A 68 10.84 10.06 -8.19
C THR A 68 9.32 10.03 -8.03
N PRO A 69 8.58 11.00 -8.64
CA PRO A 69 7.12 11.01 -8.56
C PRO A 69 6.50 9.80 -9.26
N LEU A 70 5.52 9.15 -8.62
CA LEU A 70 4.78 8.02 -9.20
C LEU A 70 4.15 8.38 -10.56
N LEU A 71 3.63 9.59 -10.69
CA LEU A 71 3.09 10.09 -11.95
C LEU A 71 4.09 9.96 -13.12
N VAL A 72 5.33 10.36 -12.88
CA VAL A 72 6.41 10.28 -13.89
C VAL A 72 6.73 8.82 -14.22
N GLN A 73 6.76 7.94 -13.21
CA GLN A 73 6.98 6.51 -13.39
C GLN A 73 5.90 5.89 -14.29
N LEU A 74 4.62 6.23 -14.04
CA LEU A 74 3.50 5.75 -14.87
C LEU A 74 3.59 6.22 -16.33
N ILE A 75 3.93 7.49 -16.55
CA ILE A 75 4.12 8.05 -17.90
C ILE A 75 5.29 7.35 -18.63
N ILE A 76 6.40 7.11 -17.93
CA ILE A 76 7.54 6.38 -18.52
C ILE A 76 7.12 4.96 -18.93
N ILE A 77 6.40 4.23 -18.06
CA ILE A 77 5.97 2.85 -18.34
C ILE A 77 4.98 2.81 -19.50
N TYR A 78 3.95 3.68 -19.47
CA TYR A 78 2.86 3.64 -20.45
C TYR A 78 3.24 4.24 -21.80
N THR A 79 3.96 5.37 -21.79
CA THR A 79 4.27 6.14 -23.01
C THR A 79 5.75 6.03 -23.37
N GLY A 80 6.65 6.12 -22.41
CA GLY A 80 8.10 6.20 -22.66
C GLY A 80 8.69 4.89 -23.19
N LEU A 81 8.36 3.73 -22.60
CA LEU A 81 8.88 2.44 -23.07
C LEU A 81 8.47 2.12 -24.52
N PRO A 82 7.21 2.33 -24.93
CA PRO A 82 6.81 2.17 -26.34
C PRO A 82 7.53 3.12 -27.31
N GLN A 83 7.81 4.37 -26.90
CA GLN A 83 8.55 5.32 -27.73
C GLN A 83 10.01 4.87 -28.00
N LEU A 84 10.60 4.14 -27.07
CA LEU A 84 11.93 3.53 -27.23
C LEU A 84 11.90 2.22 -28.03
N GLY A 85 10.74 1.81 -28.56
CA GLY A 85 10.60 0.56 -29.30
C GLY A 85 10.72 -0.70 -28.43
N LEU A 86 10.63 -0.57 -27.09
CA LEU A 86 10.80 -1.70 -26.18
C LEU A 86 9.51 -2.50 -26.06
N VAL A 87 8.70 -2.25 -25.04
CA VAL A 87 7.49 -3.03 -24.76
C VAL A 87 6.28 -2.10 -24.68
N ARG A 88 5.12 -2.58 -25.13
CA ARG A 88 3.84 -1.88 -24.98
C ARG A 88 2.97 -2.62 -23.99
N PHE A 89 2.60 -1.94 -22.94
CA PHE A 89 1.63 -2.40 -21.95
C PHE A 89 0.27 -1.75 -22.19
N THR A 90 -0.78 -2.46 -21.87
CA THR A 90 -2.13 -1.88 -21.76
C THR A 90 -2.18 -0.86 -20.63
N VAL A 91 -3.24 -0.05 -20.59
CA VAL A 91 -3.47 0.92 -19.50
C VAL A 91 -3.47 0.21 -18.14
N LEU A 92 -4.20 -0.91 -18.04
CA LEU A 92 -4.30 -1.69 -16.80
C LEU A 92 -2.95 -2.27 -16.37
N GLU A 93 -2.22 -2.90 -17.28
CA GLU A 93 -0.89 -3.45 -16.99
C GLU A 93 0.08 -2.35 -16.53
N SER A 94 0.10 -1.21 -17.25
CA SER A 94 0.94 -0.06 -16.89
C SER A 94 0.61 0.49 -15.51
N ALA A 95 -0.69 0.60 -15.19
CA ALA A 95 -1.15 1.06 -13.88
C ALA A 95 -0.68 0.09 -12.78
N VAL A 96 -0.97 -1.21 -12.94
CA VAL A 96 -0.60 -2.24 -11.94
C VAL A 96 0.91 -2.34 -11.76
N ILE A 97 1.67 -2.35 -12.86
CA ILE A 97 3.15 -2.43 -12.80
C ILE A 97 3.72 -1.19 -12.11
N GLY A 98 3.34 0.01 -12.55
CA GLY A 98 3.88 1.24 -12.00
C GLY A 98 3.55 1.44 -10.52
N LEU A 99 2.29 1.20 -10.15
CA LEU A 99 1.86 1.24 -8.76
C LEU A 99 2.57 0.18 -7.91
N ALA A 100 2.69 -1.07 -8.40
CA ALA A 100 3.33 -2.15 -7.65
C ALA A 100 4.84 -1.95 -7.46
N LEU A 101 5.55 -1.46 -8.49
CA LEU A 101 6.97 -1.14 -8.36
C LEU A 101 7.21 0.00 -7.36
N ASN A 102 6.38 1.04 -7.39
CA ASN A 102 6.45 2.13 -6.43
C ASN A 102 6.16 1.63 -5.01
N GLU A 103 5.05 0.94 -4.81
CA GLU A 103 4.61 0.42 -3.52
C GLU A 103 5.62 -0.58 -2.92
N ALA A 104 6.26 -1.42 -3.75
CA ALA A 104 7.31 -2.35 -3.32
C ALA A 104 8.48 -1.65 -2.61
N ALA A 105 8.84 -0.45 -3.05
CA ALA A 105 9.89 0.33 -2.40
C ALA A 105 9.48 0.76 -0.98
N TYR A 106 8.24 1.19 -0.78
CA TYR A 106 7.71 1.54 0.55
C TYR A 106 7.56 0.32 1.44
N LEU A 107 6.95 -0.77 0.92
CA LEU A 107 6.76 -2.01 1.65
C LEU A 107 8.08 -2.63 2.09
N SER A 108 9.13 -2.56 1.26
CA SER A 108 10.46 -3.06 1.63
C SER A 108 11.03 -2.37 2.86
N GLU A 109 10.80 -1.05 3.01
CA GLU A 109 11.23 -0.29 4.19
C GLU A 109 10.41 -0.65 5.42
N ILE A 110 9.09 -0.79 5.28
CA ILE A 110 8.20 -1.22 6.38
C ILE A 110 8.64 -2.58 6.91
N LEU A 111 8.84 -3.56 6.02
CA LEU A 111 9.27 -4.91 6.37
C LEU A 111 10.65 -4.90 7.03
N ARG A 112 11.61 -4.19 6.43
CA ARG A 112 12.97 -4.09 6.98
C ARG A 112 12.97 -3.42 8.34
N GLY A 113 12.25 -2.31 8.48
CA GLY A 113 12.13 -1.57 9.76
C GLY A 113 11.55 -2.44 10.86
N GLY A 114 10.48 -3.19 10.57
CA GLY A 114 9.89 -4.10 11.53
C GLY A 114 10.80 -5.26 11.94
N ILE A 115 11.56 -5.84 11.01
CA ILE A 115 12.53 -6.89 11.35
C ILE A 115 13.68 -6.33 12.24
N LEU A 116 14.15 -5.12 11.92
CA LEU A 116 15.26 -4.49 12.68
C LEU A 116 14.82 -3.91 14.03
N SER A 117 13.53 -3.72 14.27
CA SER A 117 13.01 -3.25 15.56
C SER A 117 13.13 -4.27 16.68
N VAL A 118 13.31 -5.56 16.34
CA VAL A 118 13.46 -6.62 17.33
C VAL A 118 14.83 -6.50 17.99
N ALA A 119 14.83 -6.38 19.33
CA ALA A 119 16.05 -6.22 20.11
C ALA A 119 17.03 -7.38 19.89
N LYS A 120 18.31 -7.07 19.67
CA LYS A 120 19.35 -8.08 19.42
C LYS A 120 19.43 -9.12 20.53
N GLY A 121 19.27 -8.72 21.79
CA GLY A 121 19.27 -9.63 22.94
C GLY A 121 18.25 -10.77 22.83
N GLN A 122 17.10 -10.54 22.17
CA GLN A 122 16.10 -11.59 21.92
C GLN A 122 16.65 -12.70 21.01
N THR A 123 17.37 -12.31 19.97
CA THR A 123 17.99 -13.25 19.05
C THR A 123 19.22 -13.94 19.63
N GLU A 124 19.96 -13.25 20.50
CA GLU A 124 21.14 -13.81 21.23
C GLU A 124 20.68 -14.81 22.27
N ALA A 125 19.69 -14.50 23.09
CA ALA A 125 19.09 -15.42 24.06
C ALA A 125 18.55 -16.69 23.36
N ALA A 126 17.87 -16.55 22.25
CA ALA A 126 17.38 -17.68 21.49
C ALA A 126 18.50 -18.58 20.93
N ARG A 127 19.66 -17.98 20.55
CA ARG A 127 20.85 -18.74 20.14
C ARG A 127 21.48 -19.48 21.32
N ALA A 128 21.54 -18.84 22.48
CA ALA A 128 22.06 -19.46 23.70
C ALA A 128 21.24 -20.69 24.11
N LEU A 129 19.94 -20.71 23.79
CA LEU A 129 19.04 -21.87 23.95
C LEU A 129 19.21 -22.93 22.84
N GLY A 130 20.15 -22.77 21.91
CA GLY A 130 20.43 -23.74 20.86
C GLY A 130 19.44 -23.69 19.66
N LEU A 131 18.60 -22.66 19.55
CA LEU A 131 17.68 -22.56 18.43
C LEU A 131 18.41 -22.31 17.11
N LYS A 132 17.97 -23.00 16.05
CA LYS A 132 18.46 -22.80 14.69
C LYS A 132 17.99 -21.45 14.12
N PRO A 133 18.72 -20.83 13.18
CA PRO A 133 18.38 -19.48 12.66
C PRO A 133 16.95 -19.35 12.14
N PHE A 134 16.43 -20.35 11.46
CA PHE A 134 15.05 -20.36 10.97
C PHE A 134 14.02 -20.39 12.11
N ALA A 135 14.28 -21.17 13.15
CA ALA A 135 13.43 -21.22 14.35
C ALA A 135 13.44 -19.87 15.08
N ILE A 136 14.62 -19.25 15.22
CA ILE A 136 14.75 -17.89 15.79
C ILE A 136 13.92 -16.89 14.98
N PHE A 137 14.03 -16.90 13.65
CA PHE A 137 13.24 -16.01 12.81
C PHE A 137 11.75 -16.24 12.99
N ARG A 138 11.29 -17.51 12.90
CA ARG A 138 9.85 -17.85 12.93
C ARG A 138 9.22 -17.65 14.31
N LEU A 139 9.92 -18.01 15.39
CA LEU A 139 9.35 -18.06 16.74
C LEU A 139 9.62 -16.79 17.55
N VAL A 140 10.70 -16.06 17.27
CA VAL A 140 11.11 -14.88 18.04
C VAL A 140 10.98 -13.60 17.24
N VAL A 141 11.61 -13.54 16.04
CA VAL A 141 11.67 -12.29 15.26
C VAL A 141 10.35 -11.99 14.59
N LEU A 142 9.78 -12.91 13.81
CA LEU A 142 8.60 -12.68 13.00
C LEU A 142 7.37 -12.25 13.83
N PRO A 143 7.02 -12.88 14.97
CA PRO A 143 5.87 -12.46 15.76
C PRO A 143 6.02 -11.05 16.34
N GLN A 144 7.24 -10.66 16.73
CA GLN A 144 7.52 -9.33 17.22
C GLN A 144 7.54 -8.29 16.08
N ALA A 145 8.20 -8.62 14.97
CA ALA A 145 8.26 -7.76 13.78
C ALA A 145 6.87 -7.45 13.20
N LEU A 146 5.97 -8.45 13.12
CA LEU A 146 4.62 -8.28 12.59
C LEU A 146 3.82 -7.18 13.32
N ARG A 147 4.01 -7.03 14.63
CA ARG A 147 3.32 -5.97 15.40
C ARG A 147 3.76 -4.58 14.99
N VAL A 148 5.03 -4.43 14.63
CA VAL A 148 5.59 -3.15 14.16
C VAL A 148 5.27 -2.92 12.68
N ILE A 149 5.13 -4.00 11.89
CA ILE A 149 4.83 -3.96 10.45
C ILE A 149 3.36 -3.65 10.18
N ILE A 150 2.43 -4.25 10.94
CA ILE A 150 1.00 -4.20 10.64
C ILE A 150 0.43 -2.78 10.61
N PRO A 151 0.68 -1.87 11.58
CA PRO A 151 0.11 -0.53 11.51
C PRO A 151 0.58 0.27 10.29
N PRO A 152 1.88 0.39 9.97
CA PRO A 152 2.30 1.11 8.77
C PRO A 152 1.87 0.42 7.47
N LEU A 153 1.73 -0.92 7.45
CA LEU A 153 1.17 -1.65 6.31
C LEU A 153 -0.30 -1.27 6.09
N GLY A 154 -1.10 -1.19 7.14
CA GLY A 154 -2.48 -0.76 7.05
C GLY A 154 -2.61 0.68 6.54
N ASN A 155 -1.76 1.58 7.01
CA ASN A 155 -1.69 2.96 6.52
C ASN A 155 -1.25 3.02 5.05
N SER A 156 -0.38 2.11 4.60
CA SER A 156 0.03 1.98 3.20
C SER A 156 -1.17 1.63 2.31
N VAL A 157 -2.01 0.67 2.72
CA VAL A 157 -3.24 0.32 1.99
C VAL A 157 -4.21 1.50 1.91
N ASN A 158 -4.42 2.23 3.02
CA ASN A 158 -5.26 3.43 3.04
C ASN A 158 -4.71 4.52 2.09
N GLY A 159 -3.40 4.72 2.08
CA GLY A 159 -2.72 5.60 1.14
C GLY A 159 -2.93 5.16 -0.31
N LEU A 160 -2.75 3.85 -0.57
CA LEU A 160 -2.81 3.27 -1.90
C LEU A 160 -4.21 3.39 -2.53
N LEU A 161 -5.30 3.23 -1.75
CA LEU A 161 -6.67 3.48 -2.22
C LEU A 161 -6.82 4.87 -2.88
N LYS A 162 -6.14 5.89 -2.36
CA LYS A 162 -6.15 7.24 -2.93
C LYS A 162 -5.11 7.41 -4.04
N THR A 163 -3.95 6.81 -3.89
CA THR A 163 -2.84 6.91 -4.84
C THR A 163 -3.16 6.28 -6.20
N THR A 164 -4.05 5.27 -6.25
CA THR A 164 -4.55 4.71 -7.51
C THR A 164 -5.16 5.75 -8.43
N SER A 165 -5.70 6.85 -7.90
CA SER A 165 -6.24 7.97 -8.70
C SER A 165 -5.21 8.60 -9.65
N ILE A 166 -3.91 8.50 -9.34
CA ILE A 166 -2.84 9.01 -10.22
C ILE A 166 -2.83 8.26 -11.56
N ALA A 167 -3.29 7.01 -11.58
CA ALA A 167 -3.40 6.23 -12.82
C ALA A 167 -4.44 6.81 -13.82
N SER A 168 -5.33 7.70 -13.37
CA SER A 168 -6.24 8.45 -14.26
C SER A 168 -5.52 9.22 -15.37
N VAL A 169 -4.27 9.65 -15.12
CA VAL A 169 -3.43 10.40 -16.08
C VAL A 169 -3.08 9.54 -17.31
N ILE A 170 -2.87 8.23 -17.13
CA ILE A 170 -2.70 7.29 -18.24
C ILE A 170 -4.02 6.70 -18.73
N SER A 171 -5.14 7.35 -18.41
CA SER A 171 -6.51 6.97 -18.79
C SER A 171 -7.03 5.69 -18.15
N MET A 172 -6.51 5.27 -16.98
CA MET A 172 -7.10 4.18 -16.21
C MET A 172 -8.47 4.60 -15.63
N GLU A 173 -9.52 3.90 -16.02
CA GLU A 173 -10.92 4.22 -15.67
C GLU A 173 -11.31 3.74 -14.26
N GLU A 174 -10.58 4.21 -13.25
CA GLU A 174 -10.97 4.12 -11.83
C GLU A 174 -11.92 5.29 -11.46
N VAL A 175 -12.29 5.45 -10.19
CA VAL A 175 -13.30 6.43 -9.74
C VAL A 175 -13.01 7.84 -10.24
N LEU A 176 -11.76 8.34 -10.09
CA LEU A 176 -11.43 9.72 -10.47
C LEU A 176 -11.55 9.94 -11.96
N ARG A 177 -11.03 9.02 -12.77
CA ARG A 177 -11.11 9.13 -14.24
C ARG A 177 -12.54 9.11 -14.72
N ARG A 178 -13.37 8.24 -14.19
CA ARG A 178 -14.80 8.17 -14.52
C ARG A 178 -15.54 9.45 -14.09
N GLY A 179 -15.18 10.02 -12.93
CA GLY A 179 -15.66 11.34 -12.52
C GLY A 179 -15.29 12.44 -13.51
N GLN A 180 -14.04 12.45 -14.01
CA GLN A 180 -13.57 13.41 -15.01
C GLN A 180 -14.39 13.30 -16.32
N ILE A 181 -14.69 12.08 -16.77
CA ILE A 181 -15.50 11.85 -17.97
C ILE A 181 -16.93 12.39 -17.79
N LEU A 182 -17.58 12.08 -16.67
CA LEU A 182 -18.94 12.59 -16.37
C LEU A 182 -18.96 14.10 -16.24
N MET A 183 -17.95 14.69 -15.62
CA MET A 183 -17.81 16.14 -15.49
C MET A 183 -17.73 16.81 -16.87
N GLN A 184 -16.97 16.24 -17.81
CA GLN A 184 -16.85 16.77 -19.18
C GLN A 184 -18.17 16.69 -19.95
N GLN A 185 -19.01 15.68 -19.71
CA GLN A 185 -20.30 15.52 -20.39
C GLN A 185 -21.36 16.52 -19.94
N LYS A 186 -21.41 16.85 -18.64
CA LYS A 186 -22.47 17.65 -18.05
C LYS A 186 -22.02 19.00 -17.50
N PHE A 187 -20.71 19.27 -17.46
CA PHE A 187 -20.10 20.48 -16.88
C PHE A 187 -20.51 20.75 -15.42
N GLN A 188 -20.83 19.69 -14.67
CA GLN A 188 -21.18 19.72 -13.24
C GLN A 188 -19.95 19.34 -12.43
N VAL A 189 -18.99 20.25 -12.34
CA VAL A 189 -17.66 19.96 -11.75
C VAL A 189 -17.78 19.63 -10.27
N LEU A 190 -18.45 20.49 -9.52
CA LEU A 190 -18.49 20.41 -8.06
C LEU A 190 -19.33 19.20 -7.61
N GLU A 191 -20.49 18.99 -8.24
CA GLU A 191 -21.40 17.89 -7.91
C GLU A 191 -20.75 16.53 -8.10
N VAL A 192 -20.08 16.33 -9.25
CA VAL A 192 -19.40 15.07 -9.57
C VAL A 192 -18.22 14.82 -8.61
N PHE A 193 -17.35 15.81 -8.41
CA PHE A 193 -16.16 15.61 -7.59
C PHE A 193 -16.46 15.50 -6.10
N MET A 194 -17.54 16.10 -5.62
CA MET A 194 -18.02 15.86 -4.27
C MET A 194 -18.44 14.39 -4.08
N VAL A 195 -19.16 13.81 -5.05
CA VAL A 195 -19.53 12.39 -4.99
C VAL A 195 -18.29 11.50 -5.10
N VAL A 196 -17.36 11.81 -6.00
CA VAL A 196 -16.07 11.09 -6.10
C VAL A 196 -15.31 11.13 -4.77
N ALA A 197 -15.23 12.29 -4.14
CA ALA A 197 -14.58 12.44 -2.82
C ALA A 197 -15.27 11.60 -1.74
N ILE A 198 -16.61 11.56 -1.73
CA ILE A 198 -17.37 10.74 -0.78
C ILE A 198 -17.15 9.25 -1.03
N ILE A 199 -17.07 8.81 -2.29
CA ILE A 199 -16.75 7.40 -2.61
C ILE A 199 -15.37 7.03 -2.04
N TYR A 200 -14.34 7.85 -2.25
CA TYR A 200 -13.02 7.62 -1.63
C TYR A 200 -13.08 7.62 -0.11
N LEU A 201 -13.82 8.55 0.49
CA LEU A 201 -14.00 8.62 1.94
C LEU A 201 -14.67 7.36 2.49
N VAL A 202 -15.68 6.83 1.81
CA VAL A 202 -16.34 5.58 2.19
C VAL A 202 -15.36 4.40 2.10
N MET A 203 -14.62 4.27 0.98
CA MET A 203 -13.65 3.19 0.81
C MET A 203 -12.55 3.23 1.88
N THR A 204 -11.98 4.40 2.15
CA THR A 204 -10.93 4.57 3.16
C THR A 204 -11.45 4.36 4.58
N THR A 205 -12.68 4.80 4.88
CA THR A 205 -13.32 4.56 6.18
C THR A 205 -13.61 3.06 6.41
N CYS A 206 -14.10 2.36 5.38
CA CYS A 206 -14.28 0.91 5.43
C CYS A 206 -12.95 0.20 5.71
N TRP A 207 -11.88 0.63 5.03
CA TRP A 207 -10.56 0.09 5.28
C TRP A 207 -10.07 0.37 6.71
N ASP A 208 -10.20 1.59 7.21
CA ASP A 208 -9.80 1.96 8.58
C ASP A 208 -10.49 1.09 9.63
N PHE A 209 -11.76 0.73 9.40
CA PHE A 209 -12.47 -0.18 10.28
C PHE A 209 -11.88 -1.60 10.27
N VAL A 210 -11.51 -2.10 9.10
CA VAL A 210 -10.83 -3.40 8.95
C VAL A 210 -9.44 -3.36 9.59
N GLN A 211 -8.67 -2.31 9.33
CA GLN A 211 -7.34 -2.10 9.88
C GLN A 211 -7.33 -2.14 11.40
N ARG A 212 -8.21 -1.39 12.05
CA ARG A 212 -8.35 -1.39 13.53
C ARG A 212 -8.62 -2.77 14.10
N ARG A 213 -9.41 -3.61 13.40
CA ARG A 213 -9.65 -5.00 13.81
C ARG A 213 -8.38 -5.85 13.72
N ILE A 214 -7.62 -5.70 12.64
CA ILE A 214 -6.35 -6.41 12.44
C ILE A 214 -5.35 -5.97 13.52
N GLU A 215 -5.18 -4.67 13.74
CA GLU A 215 -4.28 -4.13 14.76
C GLU A 215 -4.63 -4.60 16.18
N ALA A 216 -5.92 -4.60 16.52
CA ALA A 216 -6.40 -5.08 17.81
C ALA A 216 -6.10 -6.57 18.02
N TYR A 217 -6.21 -7.39 16.97
CA TYR A 217 -5.90 -8.81 17.04
C TYR A 217 -4.41 -9.06 17.34
N TYR A 218 -3.52 -8.36 16.64
CA TYR A 218 -2.07 -8.50 16.84
C TYR A 218 -1.55 -7.76 18.08
N GLY A 219 -2.23 -6.71 18.55
CA GLY A 219 -1.87 -5.95 19.76
C GLY A 219 -2.21 -6.67 21.06
N LYS A 220 -3.37 -7.31 21.17
CA LYS A 220 -3.86 -7.99 22.39
C LYS A 220 -2.92 -9.08 22.92
N ALA A 221 -2.23 -9.77 22.04
CA ALA A 221 -1.32 -10.84 22.43
C ALA A 221 -0.09 -10.38 23.26
N TYR A 222 0.20 -9.07 23.30
CA TYR A 222 1.34 -8.52 24.03
C TYR A 222 0.97 -7.84 25.35
N GLY A 223 -0.16 -7.13 25.41
CA GLY A 223 -0.65 -6.55 26.67
C GLY A 223 -0.81 -7.61 27.75
N ALA A 224 -1.46 -8.73 27.41
CA ALA A 224 -1.67 -9.85 28.33
C ALA A 224 -0.38 -10.54 28.79
N ALA A 225 0.72 -10.46 28.03
CA ALA A 225 2.03 -11.01 28.44
C ALA A 225 2.81 -10.02 29.31
N ALA A 226 2.75 -8.72 29.01
CA ALA A 226 3.38 -7.67 29.80
C ALA A 226 2.71 -7.52 31.19
N ASP A 227 1.38 -7.55 31.24
CA ASP A 227 0.63 -7.49 32.50
C ASP A 227 0.90 -8.71 33.39
N ARG A 228 1.10 -9.90 32.82
CA ARG A 228 1.50 -11.10 33.58
C ARG A 228 2.93 -11.04 34.11
N GLN A 229 3.79 -10.31 33.44
CA GLN A 229 5.20 -10.16 33.86
C GLN A 229 5.31 -9.13 34.96
N LEU A 230 4.61 -7.99 34.87
CA LEU A 230 4.52 -7.01 35.95
C LEU A 230 3.91 -7.60 37.24
N ALA A 231 2.84 -8.39 37.09
CA ALA A 231 2.22 -9.08 38.23
C ALA A 231 3.09 -10.18 38.86
N ARG A 232 4.19 -10.62 38.20
CA ARG A 232 5.14 -11.56 38.75
C ARG A 232 6.33 -10.90 39.45
N ASP A 233 6.69 -9.70 39.01
CA ASP A 233 7.80 -8.93 39.57
C ASP A 233 7.40 -8.16 40.85
N ASP A 234 6.08 -8.06 41.12
CA ASP A 234 5.53 -7.48 42.36
C ASP A 234 5.32 -8.50 43.49
N HIS A 235 5.77 -9.74 43.36
CA HIS A 235 5.79 -10.81 44.39
C HIS A 235 7.17 -11.37 44.58
#